data_35367297c4143473db4edfc9f1e90631
#
_entry.id   35367297c4143473db4edfc9f1e90631
#
_cell.length_a   1.000
_cell.length_b   1.000
_cell.length_c   1.000
_cell.angle_alpha   90.00
_cell.angle_beta   90.00
_cell.angle_gamma   90.00
#
_symmetry.space_group_name_H-M   'P 1'
#
loop_
_entity.id
_entity.type
_entity.pdbx_description
1 polymer ?
#
loop_
_entity_poly.entity_id
_entity_poly.type
_entity_poly.pdbx_seq_one_letter_code
_entity_poly.pdbx_strand_id
1 'polypeptide(L)'
;MEEASKYINIISFTEKGEALAKRLSTYLFQSQQKDQADCECDRDLIKCISKCRASKSYSAIRLSECAKESFEKKQGMIFIGAAGIAVRTIAPFLKDKLHDPFVIVIDENGDYVIPILSGHVGRANEYARKIAAFLNAQAVITTATDVSHCFAADLFAQKNNYVIQNKEGIARVSAKTLARQNVTVHCENRSVTLSFEGTVLKEESIEQSEKESEKKQISDQSVPEKEADIIISPFIQDGKKGSLWLVPRCIVVGVGCRRKKEAALIKQTIFERLAQSGIAKEAVCQITSIDRKKDEAGLIETAADFNVEFVTFTEEKLRQVPGNFSSSAFVE
;
A
#
# COMPACT_ATOMS: atom_id res chain seq x y z
N MET A 1 4.66 1.47 4.25
CA MET A 1 4.36 0.80 2.97
C MET A 1 4.82 -0.63 3.08
N GLU A 2 3.90 -1.60 3.00
CA GLU A 2 4.33 -2.94 2.65
C GLU A 2 4.85 -2.82 1.21
N GLU A 3 6.16 -2.92 1.03
CA GLU A 3 6.79 -2.88 -0.28
C GLU A 3 6.14 -3.97 -1.13
N ALA A 4 5.56 -3.59 -2.26
CA ALA A 4 5.14 -4.55 -3.26
C ALA A 4 6.31 -5.50 -3.45
N SER A 5 6.05 -6.79 -3.28
CA SER A 5 7.07 -7.82 -3.07
C SER A 5 8.31 -7.61 -3.93
N LYS A 6 9.44 -7.32 -3.29
CA LYS A 6 10.75 -7.31 -3.96
C LYS A 6 11.11 -8.71 -4.45
N TYR A 7 10.59 -9.75 -3.78
CA TYR A 7 10.87 -11.14 -4.06
C TYR A 7 9.86 -11.74 -5.03
N ILE A 8 10.33 -12.35 -6.10
CA ILE A 8 9.49 -12.93 -7.15
C ILE A 8 9.93 -14.37 -7.42
N ASN A 9 8.98 -15.29 -7.35
CA ASN A 9 9.18 -16.67 -7.74
C ASN A 9 8.67 -16.89 -9.18
N ILE A 10 9.55 -17.26 -10.11
CA ILE A 10 9.21 -17.59 -11.50
C ILE A 10 9.21 -19.11 -11.65
N ILE A 11 8.07 -19.69 -11.97
CA ILE A 11 7.83 -21.13 -12.01
C ILE A 11 7.60 -21.56 -13.47
N SER A 12 8.38 -22.52 -13.95
CA SER A 12 8.27 -23.07 -15.30
C SER A 12 8.12 -24.59 -15.29
N PHE A 13 7.52 -25.17 -16.34
CA PHE A 13 7.19 -26.60 -16.42
C PHE A 13 7.86 -27.32 -17.57
N THR A 14 8.43 -26.61 -18.52
CA THR A 14 9.07 -27.12 -19.74
C THR A 14 10.44 -26.48 -19.93
N GLU A 15 11.28 -27.05 -20.79
CA GLU A 15 12.58 -26.45 -21.13
C GLU A 15 12.42 -25.08 -21.80
N LYS A 16 11.40 -24.93 -22.66
CA LYS A 16 11.09 -23.66 -23.31
C LYS A 16 10.69 -22.59 -22.27
N GLY A 17 9.78 -22.95 -21.35
CA GLY A 17 9.37 -22.09 -20.24
C GLY A 17 10.54 -21.75 -19.31
N GLU A 18 11.48 -22.65 -19.07
CA GLU A 18 12.69 -22.39 -18.29
C GLU A 18 13.62 -21.36 -18.98
N ALA A 19 13.80 -21.47 -20.29
CA ALA A 19 14.56 -20.48 -21.04
C ALA A 19 13.91 -19.09 -20.95
N LEU A 20 12.58 -19.02 -21.04
CA LEU A 20 11.83 -17.78 -20.87
C LEU A 20 11.96 -17.24 -19.43
N ALA A 21 11.89 -18.11 -18.41
CA ALA A 21 12.07 -17.73 -17.00
C ALA A 21 13.42 -17.07 -16.75
N LYS A 22 14.50 -17.62 -17.30
CA LYS A 22 15.86 -17.06 -17.20
C LYS A 22 15.97 -15.68 -17.86
N ARG A 23 15.40 -15.49 -19.05
CA ARG A 23 15.37 -14.19 -19.72
C ARG A 23 14.59 -13.16 -18.90
N LEU A 24 13.44 -13.55 -18.39
CA LEU A 24 12.57 -12.70 -17.58
C LEU A 24 13.21 -12.32 -16.24
N SER A 25 13.87 -13.27 -15.57
CA SER A 25 14.55 -12.99 -14.30
C SER A 25 15.66 -11.93 -14.45
N THR A 26 16.43 -12.02 -15.54
CA THR A 26 17.48 -11.02 -15.85
C THR A 26 16.88 -9.62 -16.07
N TYR A 27 15.79 -9.56 -16.84
CA TYR A 27 15.09 -8.29 -17.12
C TYR A 27 14.52 -7.65 -15.84
N LEU A 28 13.80 -8.44 -15.02
CA LEU A 28 13.20 -7.95 -13.80
C LEU A 28 14.25 -7.50 -12.79
N PHE A 29 15.34 -8.22 -12.65
CA PHE A 29 16.46 -7.84 -11.81
C PHE A 29 17.07 -6.50 -12.23
N GLN A 30 17.34 -6.31 -13.52
CA GLN A 30 17.86 -5.05 -14.05
C GLN A 30 16.88 -3.87 -13.88
N SER A 31 15.57 -4.11 -14.01
CA SER A 31 14.56 -3.07 -13.81
C SER A 31 14.42 -2.64 -12.36
N GLN A 32 14.55 -3.58 -11.41
CA GLN A 32 14.54 -3.25 -9.97
C GLN A 32 15.76 -2.43 -9.53
N GLN A 33 16.93 -2.67 -10.13
CA GLN A 33 18.14 -1.88 -9.84
C GLN A 33 18.03 -0.43 -10.30
N LYS A 34 17.35 -0.15 -11.41
CA LYS A 34 17.15 1.21 -11.92
C LYS A 34 16.23 2.05 -11.02
N ASP A 35 15.28 1.40 -10.34
CA ASP A 35 14.33 2.07 -9.45
C ASP A 35 14.92 2.30 -8.03
N GLN A 36 16.13 1.77 -7.71
CA GLN A 36 16.79 1.85 -6.40
C GLN A 36 18.29 2.15 -6.55
N ALA A 37 18.64 3.42 -6.79
CA ALA A 37 20.01 3.84 -7.08
C ALA A 37 21.04 3.66 -5.93
N ASP A 38 20.61 3.41 -4.67
CA ASP A 38 21.47 3.44 -3.48
C ASP A 38 21.42 2.17 -2.60
N CYS A 39 20.95 1.03 -3.09
CA CYS A 39 20.87 -0.19 -2.28
C CYS A 39 21.69 -1.33 -2.89
N GLU A 40 22.54 -1.99 -2.08
CA GLU A 40 23.17 -3.27 -2.45
C GLU A 40 22.05 -4.30 -2.71
N CYS A 41 21.77 -4.57 -3.99
CA CYS A 41 20.70 -5.48 -4.37
C CYS A 41 21.11 -6.93 -4.08
N ASP A 42 20.33 -7.57 -3.21
CA ASP A 42 20.42 -9.01 -2.96
C ASP A 42 20.05 -9.78 -4.26
N ARG A 43 20.95 -10.66 -4.70
CA ARG A 43 20.75 -11.47 -5.93
C ARG A 43 19.60 -12.48 -5.81
N ASP A 44 19.13 -12.73 -4.58
CA ASP A 44 18.08 -13.69 -4.28
C ASP A 44 16.64 -13.13 -4.42
N LEU A 45 16.50 -11.87 -4.90
CA LEU A 45 15.20 -11.22 -5.10
C LEU A 45 14.31 -11.94 -6.11
N ILE A 46 14.91 -12.60 -7.13
CA ILE A 46 14.16 -13.30 -8.17
C ILE A 46 14.63 -14.74 -8.28
N LYS A 47 13.76 -15.67 -7.90
CA LYS A 47 14.04 -17.11 -7.89
C LYS A 47 13.35 -17.82 -9.03
N CYS A 48 14.12 -18.52 -9.88
CA CYS A 48 13.59 -19.40 -10.92
C CYS A 48 13.43 -20.83 -10.38
N ILE A 49 12.23 -21.39 -10.52
CA ILE A 49 11.86 -22.73 -10.06
C ILE A 49 11.42 -23.55 -11.27
N SER A 50 12.28 -24.47 -11.74
CA SER A 50 11.92 -25.37 -12.83
C SER A 50 11.24 -26.63 -12.31
N LYS A 51 10.07 -26.95 -12.88
CA LYS A 51 9.32 -28.20 -12.66
C LYS A 51 9.45 -29.15 -13.84
N CYS A 52 10.33 -28.84 -14.81
CA CYS A 52 10.66 -29.70 -15.93
C CYS A 52 11.58 -30.82 -15.45
N ARG A 53 11.10 -32.06 -15.42
CA ARG A 53 11.88 -33.24 -14.97
C ARG A 53 13.08 -33.56 -15.86
N ALA A 54 13.07 -33.15 -17.13
CA ALA A 54 14.17 -33.33 -18.06
C ALA A 54 15.27 -32.26 -17.84
N SER A 55 14.99 -31.19 -17.13
CA SER A 55 15.94 -30.10 -16.89
C SER A 55 16.93 -30.42 -15.79
N LYS A 56 18.21 -30.04 -16.00
CA LYS A 56 19.23 -30.05 -14.93
C LYS A 56 18.91 -29.11 -13.74
N SER A 57 18.05 -28.14 -13.97
CA SER A 57 17.60 -27.18 -12.94
C SER A 57 16.30 -27.61 -12.25
N TYR A 58 15.90 -28.89 -12.38
CA TYR A 58 14.68 -29.40 -11.75
C TYR A 58 14.67 -29.15 -10.24
N SER A 59 13.61 -28.54 -9.73
CA SER A 59 13.38 -28.30 -8.31
C SER A 59 12.41 -29.34 -7.74
N ALA A 60 12.83 -30.02 -6.66
CA ALA A 60 12.00 -30.98 -5.93
C ALA A 60 10.94 -30.31 -5.02
N ILE A 61 11.03 -28.99 -4.77
CA ILE A 61 10.08 -28.22 -3.94
C ILE A 61 8.66 -28.45 -4.47
N ARG A 62 7.70 -28.80 -3.61
CA ARG A 62 6.30 -28.91 -4.02
C ARG A 62 5.73 -27.53 -4.36
N LEU A 63 4.90 -27.46 -5.42
CA LEU A 63 4.26 -26.19 -5.81
C LEU A 63 3.40 -25.60 -4.68
N SER A 64 2.72 -26.46 -3.93
CA SER A 64 1.92 -26.03 -2.78
C SER A 64 2.77 -25.43 -1.65
N GLU A 65 3.97 -25.95 -1.41
CA GLU A 65 4.92 -25.41 -0.43
C GLU A 65 5.45 -24.03 -0.89
N CYS A 66 5.83 -23.95 -2.16
CA CYS A 66 6.26 -22.68 -2.76
C CYS A 66 5.15 -21.62 -2.69
N ALA A 67 3.90 -21.97 -3.02
CA ALA A 67 2.79 -21.05 -2.95
C ALA A 67 2.49 -20.63 -1.50
N LYS A 68 2.49 -21.57 -0.56
CA LYS A 68 2.31 -21.28 0.86
C LYS A 68 3.32 -20.24 1.35
N GLU A 69 4.60 -20.49 1.12
CA GLU A 69 5.68 -19.57 1.50
C GLU A 69 5.52 -18.19 0.82
N SER A 70 5.18 -18.16 -0.47
CA SER A 70 4.98 -16.92 -1.22
C SER A 70 3.82 -16.10 -0.65
N PHE A 71 2.71 -16.73 -0.26
CA PHE A 71 1.57 -16.04 0.35
C PHE A 71 1.87 -15.55 1.77
N GLU A 72 2.58 -16.35 2.58
CA GLU A 72 3.00 -15.96 3.94
C GLU A 72 3.97 -14.78 3.93
N LYS A 73 4.93 -14.77 2.99
CA LYS A 73 5.96 -13.73 2.86
C LYS A 73 5.60 -12.63 1.86
N LYS A 74 4.40 -12.65 1.28
CA LYS A 74 3.91 -11.71 0.25
C LYS A 74 4.84 -11.61 -0.98
N GLN A 75 5.42 -12.71 -1.39
CA GLN A 75 6.29 -12.80 -2.58
C GLN A 75 5.47 -12.94 -3.85
N GLY A 76 5.78 -12.18 -4.90
CA GLY A 76 5.13 -12.30 -6.19
C GLY A 76 5.37 -13.65 -6.85
N MET A 77 4.40 -14.13 -7.62
CA MET A 77 4.51 -15.40 -8.36
C MET A 77 4.24 -15.19 -9.84
N ILE A 78 5.11 -15.74 -10.68
CA ILE A 78 4.93 -15.76 -12.13
C ILE A 78 4.98 -17.21 -12.58
N PHE A 79 3.88 -17.70 -13.17
CA PHE A 79 3.80 -19.05 -13.74
C PHE A 79 3.97 -18.98 -15.25
N ILE A 80 4.95 -19.72 -15.79
CA ILE A 80 5.13 -19.90 -17.24
C ILE A 80 4.57 -21.25 -17.60
N GLY A 81 3.33 -21.26 -18.10
CA GLY A 81 2.57 -22.48 -18.42
C GLY A 81 1.06 -22.28 -18.33
N ALA A 82 0.32 -23.38 -18.18
CA ALA A 82 -1.14 -23.35 -18.17
C ALA A 82 -1.72 -22.62 -16.93
N ALA A 83 -2.65 -21.69 -17.16
CA ALA A 83 -3.32 -20.92 -16.10
C ALA A 83 -4.01 -21.83 -15.05
N GLY A 84 -4.58 -22.97 -15.47
CA GLY A 84 -5.20 -23.92 -14.56
C GLY A 84 -4.26 -24.51 -13.52
N ILE A 85 -2.94 -24.60 -13.80
CA ILE A 85 -1.95 -25.05 -12.81
C ILE A 85 -1.78 -23.96 -11.77
N ALA A 86 -1.61 -22.71 -12.18
CA ALA A 86 -1.48 -21.57 -11.29
C ALA A 86 -2.69 -21.48 -10.35
N VAL A 87 -3.91 -21.48 -10.90
CA VAL A 87 -5.16 -21.39 -10.13
C VAL A 87 -5.26 -22.50 -9.07
N ARG A 88 -5.04 -23.77 -9.46
CA ARG A 88 -5.09 -24.87 -8.48
C ARG A 88 -4.00 -24.78 -7.40
N THR A 89 -2.85 -24.23 -7.77
CA THR A 89 -1.73 -24.09 -6.84
C THR A 89 -2.01 -23.04 -5.77
N ILE A 90 -2.60 -21.89 -6.14
CA ILE A 90 -2.80 -20.76 -5.23
C ILE A 90 -4.13 -20.82 -4.48
N ALA A 91 -5.15 -21.51 -5.01
CA ALA A 91 -6.51 -21.52 -4.45
C ALA A 91 -6.59 -21.79 -2.94
N PRO A 92 -5.80 -22.70 -2.34
CA PRO A 92 -5.86 -22.96 -0.89
C PRO A 92 -5.37 -21.80 -0.02
N PHE A 93 -4.66 -20.82 -0.58
CA PHE A 93 -3.97 -19.78 0.16
C PHE A 93 -4.61 -18.38 -0.01
N LEU A 94 -5.64 -18.26 -0.85
CA LEU A 94 -6.33 -17.01 -1.11
C LEU A 94 -6.98 -16.46 0.16
N LYS A 95 -6.78 -15.17 0.44
CA LYS A 95 -7.36 -14.43 1.56
C LYS A 95 -8.20 -13.27 1.07
N ASP A 96 -7.56 -12.22 0.57
CA ASP A 96 -8.25 -11.03 0.05
C ASP A 96 -7.35 -10.20 -0.88
N LYS A 97 -7.99 -9.35 -1.68
CA LYS A 97 -7.33 -8.55 -2.72
C LYS A 97 -6.29 -7.53 -2.23
N LEU A 98 -6.27 -7.21 -0.93
CA LEU A 98 -5.34 -6.23 -0.35
C LEU A 98 -4.09 -6.90 0.27
N HIS A 99 -4.18 -8.19 0.59
CA HIS A 99 -3.11 -8.91 1.29
C HIS A 99 -2.44 -9.98 0.44
N ASP A 100 -3.14 -10.52 -0.55
CA ASP A 100 -2.60 -11.56 -1.40
C ASP A 100 -1.49 -11.01 -2.32
N PRO A 101 -0.39 -11.74 -2.52
CA PRO A 101 0.66 -11.35 -3.44
C PRO A 101 0.14 -11.31 -4.89
N PHE A 102 0.85 -10.61 -5.76
CA PHE A 102 0.51 -10.66 -7.17
C PHE A 102 0.80 -12.05 -7.76
N VAL A 103 -0.08 -12.49 -8.66
CA VAL A 103 0.14 -13.71 -9.45
C VAL A 103 -0.11 -13.41 -10.92
N ILE A 104 0.87 -13.75 -11.75
CA ILE A 104 0.83 -13.59 -13.20
C ILE A 104 1.03 -14.95 -13.86
N VAL A 105 0.31 -15.19 -14.93
CA VAL A 105 0.52 -16.35 -15.81
C VAL A 105 1.03 -15.86 -17.16
N ILE A 106 2.02 -16.55 -17.69
CA ILE A 106 2.56 -16.33 -19.04
C ILE A 106 2.43 -17.67 -19.76
N ASP A 107 1.93 -17.67 -20.97
CA ASP A 107 1.93 -18.89 -21.79
C ASP A 107 3.36 -19.32 -22.15
N GLU A 108 3.53 -20.55 -22.57
CA GLU A 108 4.86 -21.13 -22.84
C GLU A 108 5.62 -20.43 -23.97
N ASN A 109 4.89 -19.83 -24.91
CA ASN A 109 5.49 -19.05 -25.99
C ASN A 109 5.91 -17.65 -25.56
N GLY A 110 5.30 -17.12 -24.50
CA GLY A 110 5.47 -15.75 -24.06
C GLY A 110 4.65 -14.76 -24.88
N ASP A 111 3.52 -15.21 -25.48
CA ASP A 111 2.65 -14.37 -26.30
C ASP A 111 1.64 -13.60 -25.45
N TYR A 112 1.24 -14.15 -24.29
CA TYR A 112 0.23 -13.58 -23.41
C TYR A 112 0.74 -13.46 -21.98
N VAL A 113 0.55 -12.29 -21.36
CA VAL A 113 0.86 -12.02 -19.96
C VAL A 113 -0.42 -11.67 -19.23
N ILE A 114 -0.87 -12.57 -18.33
CA ILE A 114 -2.19 -12.56 -17.72
C ILE A 114 -2.06 -12.37 -16.21
N PRO A 115 -2.35 -11.18 -15.65
CA PRO A 115 -2.46 -11.00 -14.21
C PRO A 115 -3.74 -11.67 -13.71
N ILE A 116 -3.63 -12.65 -12.81
CA ILE A 116 -4.78 -13.40 -12.29
C ILE A 116 -5.13 -13.06 -10.85
N LEU A 117 -4.21 -12.42 -10.11
CA LEU A 117 -4.44 -12.03 -8.71
C LEU A 117 -3.74 -10.71 -8.38
N SER A 118 -4.40 -9.90 -7.52
CA SER A 118 -3.88 -8.65 -6.96
C SER A 118 -3.42 -7.63 -8.03
N GLY A 119 -4.31 -7.39 -9.00
CA GLY A 119 -4.07 -6.53 -10.17
C GLY A 119 -3.64 -5.12 -9.80
N HIS A 120 -4.33 -4.48 -8.84
CA HIS A 120 -4.07 -3.10 -8.39
C HIS A 120 -3.05 -3.05 -7.25
N VAL A 121 -3.46 -3.38 -6.03
CA VAL A 121 -2.63 -3.22 -4.83
C VAL A 121 -1.36 -4.04 -4.90
N GLY A 122 -1.44 -5.29 -5.40
CA GLY A 122 -0.27 -6.13 -5.62
C GLY A 122 0.55 -5.75 -6.86
N ARG A 123 0.09 -4.78 -7.69
CA ARG A 123 0.74 -4.30 -8.91
C ARG A 123 0.83 -5.34 -10.05
N ALA A 124 0.01 -6.43 -10.02
CA ALA A 124 0.08 -7.44 -11.07
C ALA A 124 -0.17 -6.85 -12.47
N ASN A 125 -1.09 -5.87 -12.61
CA ASN A 125 -1.37 -5.23 -13.90
C ASN A 125 -0.18 -4.41 -14.40
N GLU A 126 0.54 -3.72 -13.52
CA GLU A 126 1.74 -2.96 -13.87
C GLU A 126 2.88 -3.90 -14.31
N TYR A 127 3.15 -4.96 -13.53
CA TYR A 127 4.12 -5.98 -13.91
C TYR A 127 3.76 -6.65 -15.23
N ALA A 128 2.48 -6.98 -15.44
CA ALA A 128 2.02 -7.60 -16.69
C ALA A 128 2.29 -6.70 -17.90
N ARG A 129 2.03 -5.39 -17.81
CA ARG A 129 2.35 -4.43 -18.88
C ARG A 129 3.86 -4.35 -19.15
N LYS A 130 4.69 -4.24 -18.09
CA LYS A 130 6.16 -4.19 -18.21
C LYS A 130 6.73 -5.46 -18.84
N ILE A 131 6.26 -6.62 -18.39
CA ILE A 131 6.69 -7.93 -18.91
C ILE A 131 6.23 -8.11 -20.36
N ALA A 132 4.99 -7.76 -20.67
CA ALA A 132 4.47 -7.86 -22.04
C ALA A 132 5.26 -6.98 -23.01
N ALA A 133 5.60 -5.74 -22.61
CA ALA A 133 6.44 -4.85 -23.40
C ALA A 133 7.85 -5.46 -23.64
N PHE A 134 8.46 -6.09 -22.63
CA PHE A 134 9.76 -6.75 -22.75
C PHE A 134 9.72 -7.96 -23.67
N LEU A 135 8.66 -8.76 -23.60
CA LEU A 135 8.50 -9.98 -24.39
C LEU A 135 7.96 -9.72 -25.79
N ASN A 136 7.51 -8.51 -26.11
CA ASN A 136 6.68 -8.17 -27.26
C ASN A 136 5.38 -9.00 -27.30
N ALA A 137 4.77 -9.18 -26.11
CA ALA A 137 3.59 -9.97 -25.84
C ALA A 137 2.35 -9.09 -25.62
N GLN A 138 1.19 -9.71 -25.52
CA GLN A 138 -0.05 -9.05 -25.16
C GLN A 138 -0.30 -9.14 -23.65
N ALA A 139 -0.45 -8.00 -22.95
CA ALA A 139 -0.97 -7.97 -21.60
C ALA A 139 -2.50 -8.13 -21.61
N VAL A 140 -3.01 -9.17 -20.93
CA VAL A 140 -4.46 -9.46 -20.86
C VAL A 140 -5.02 -8.94 -19.55
N ILE A 141 -5.27 -7.62 -19.49
CA ILE A 141 -5.81 -6.95 -18.30
C ILE A 141 -7.34 -7.06 -18.34
N THR A 142 -7.94 -7.60 -17.27
CA THR A 142 -9.39 -7.82 -17.17
C THR A 142 -10.08 -7.02 -16.06
N THR A 143 -9.32 -6.25 -15.29
CA THR A 143 -9.85 -5.45 -14.19
C THR A 143 -10.75 -4.34 -14.72
N ALA A 144 -11.99 -4.29 -14.27
CA ALA A 144 -13.02 -3.38 -14.83
C ALA A 144 -12.58 -1.90 -14.81
N THR A 145 -11.96 -1.43 -13.72
CA THR A 145 -11.48 -0.04 -13.60
C THR A 145 -10.34 0.27 -14.55
N ASP A 146 -9.43 -0.67 -14.84
CA ASP A 146 -8.37 -0.51 -15.84
C ASP A 146 -8.94 -0.47 -17.28
N VAL A 147 -9.86 -1.39 -17.59
CA VAL A 147 -10.49 -1.48 -18.92
C VAL A 147 -11.35 -0.25 -19.21
N SER A 148 -12.04 0.28 -18.20
CA SER A 148 -12.91 1.44 -18.33
C SER A 148 -12.20 2.77 -18.11
N HIS A 149 -10.89 2.78 -17.84
CA HIS A 149 -10.11 3.97 -17.49
C HIS A 149 -10.71 4.78 -16.34
N CYS A 150 -11.27 4.08 -15.35
CA CYS A 150 -11.93 4.69 -14.20
C CYS A 150 -10.95 4.95 -13.05
N PHE A 151 -11.27 5.96 -12.24
CA PHE A 151 -10.56 6.23 -11.00
C PHE A 151 -10.62 5.00 -10.06
N ALA A 152 -9.45 4.55 -9.62
CA ALA A 152 -9.29 3.43 -8.70
C ALA A 152 -8.83 3.95 -7.32
N ALA A 153 -9.71 3.91 -6.34
CA ALA A 153 -9.48 4.46 -5.00
C ALA A 153 -8.36 3.72 -4.24
N ASP A 154 -8.20 2.43 -4.48
CA ASP A 154 -7.12 1.61 -3.92
C ASP A 154 -5.75 1.99 -4.48
N LEU A 155 -5.63 2.24 -5.79
CA LEU A 155 -4.41 2.77 -6.40
C LEU A 155 -4.11 4.20 -5.93
N PHE A 156 -5.14 5.02 -5.78
CA PHE A 156 -5.00 6.36 -5.25
C PHE A 156 -4.45 6.33 -3.81
N ALA A 157 -4.99 5.49 -2.96
CA ALA A 157 -4.52 5.29 -1.59
C ALA A 157 -3.06 4.81 -1.57
N GLN A 158 -2.71 3.84 -2.42
CA GLN A 158 -1.36 3.30 -2.53
C GLN A 158 -0.34 4.35 -2.97
N LYS A 159 -0.64 5.10 -4.04
CA LYS A 159 0.26 6.13 -4.58
C LYS A 159 0.54 7.25 -3.56
N ASN A 160 -0.43 7.57 -2.71
CA ASN A 160 -0.31 8.61 -1.69
C ASN A 160 0.10 8.07 -0.31
N ASN A 161 0.41 6.78 -0.20
CA ASN A 161 0.77 6.12 1.08
C ASN A 161 -0.32 6.26 2.16
N TYR A 162 -1.60 6.20 1.76
CA TYR A 162 -2.73 6.20 2.67
C TYR A 162 -3.11 4.78 3.10
N VAL A 163 -3.56 4.63 4.34
CA VAL A 163 -4.08 3.37 4.86
C VAL A 163 -5.61 3.33 4.69
N ILE A 164 -6.11 2.27 4.08
CA ILE A 164 -7.55 2.07 3.88
C ILE A 164 -8.14 1.43 5.14
N GLN A 165 -9.09 2.11 5.77
CA GLN A 165 -9.74 1.62 7.01
C GLN A 165 -10.97 0.77 6.75
N ASN A 166 -11.74 1.05 5.70
CA ASN A 166 -12.97 0.32 5.38
C ASN A 166 -12.99 -0.15 3.92
N LYS A 167 -12.90 -1.46 3.74
CA LYS A 167 -12.83 -2.09 2.40
C LYS A 167 -14.12 -1.92 1.59
N GLU A 168 -15.28 -1.85 2.27
CA GLU A 168 -16.57 -1.66 1.62
C GLU A 168 -16.65 -0.31 0.87
N GLY A 169 -15.96 0.70 1.38
CA GLY A 169 -15.85 2.01 0.73
C GLY A 169 -15.23 1.93 -0.67
N ILE A 170 -14.24 1.04 -0.87
CA ILE A 170 -13.61 0.84 -2.19
C ILE A 170 -14.64 0.36 -3.21
N ALA A 171 -15.45 -0.64 -2.85
CA ALA A 171 -16.45 -1.19 -3.75
C ALA A 171 -17.50 -0.14 -4.17
N ARG A 172 -17.89 0.74 -3.23
CA ARG A 172 -18.83 1.82 -3.49
C ARG A 172 -18.26 2.87 -4.43
N VAL A 173 -17.04 3.35 -4.16
CA VAL A 173 -16.36 4.31 -5.04
C VAL A 173 -16.18 3.72 -6.43
N SER A 174 -15.74 2.46 -6.53
CA SER A 174 -15.60 1.77 -7.82
C SER A 174 -16.91 1.64 -8.58
N ALA A 175 -18.02 1.27 -7.90
CA ALA A 175 -19.34 1.21 -8.52
C ALA A 175 -19.77 2.57 -9.06
N LYS A 176 -19.51 3.65 -8.31
CA LYS A 176 -19.85 5.02 -8.71
C LYS A 176 -19.04 5.46 -9.95
N THR A 177 -17.74 5.20 -9.98
CA THR A 177 -16.89 5.56 -11.13
C THR A 177 -17.19 4.72 -12.37
N LEU A 178 -17.50 3.42 -12.21
CA LEU A 178 -17.95 2.57 -13.32
C LEU A 178 -19.31 3.02 -13.89
N ALA A 179 -20.17 3.61 -13.06
CA ALA A 179 -21.40 4.27 -13.50
C ALA A 179 -21.16 5.68 -14.10
N ARG A 180 -19.89 6.07 -14.32
CA ARG A 180 -19.46 7.38 -14.83
C ARG A 180 -19.95 8.58 -13.99
N GLN A 181 -20.04 8.37 -12.68
CA GLN A 181 -20.42 9.42 -11.74
C GLN A 181 -19.18 10.05 -11.11
N ASN A 182 -19.28 11.33 -10.75
CA ASN A 182 -18.22 12.06 -10.07
C ASN A 182 -18.05 11.59 -8.63
N VAL A 183 -16.84 11.70 -8.10
CA VAL A 183 -16.45 11.29 -6.74
C VAL A 183 -16.09 12.52 -5.93
N THR A 184 -16.68 12.67 -4.76
CA THR A 184 -16.35 13.74 -3.81
C THR A 184 -15.32 13.25 -2.80
N VAL A 185 -14.24 14.03 -2.63
CA VAL A 185 -13.15 13.76 -1.69
C VAL A 185 -13.05 14.91 -0.70
N HIS A 186 -13.17 14.62 0.58
CA HIS A 186 -12.92 15.59 1.66
C HIS A 186 -11.55 15.35 2.26
N CYS A 187 -10.77 16.41 2.43
CA CYS A 187 -9.48 16.41 3.09
C CYS A 187 -9.39 17.65 4.00
N GLU A 188 -9.50 17.47 5.31
CA GLU A 188 -9.54 18.56 6.29
C GLU A 188 -10.56 19.65 5.90
N ASN A 189 -10.07 20.86 5.58
CA ASN A 189 -10.91 22.01 5.25
C ASN A 189 -11.17 22.17 3.74
N ARG A 190 -10.93 21.13 2.96
CA ARG A 190 -11.09 21.13 1.49
C ARG A 190 -12.00 20.04 1.02
N SER A 191 -12.78 20.34 0.00
CA SER A 191 -13.59 19.37 -0.74
C SER A 191 -13.21 19.41 -2.21
N VAL A 192 -12.95 18.25 -2.78
CA VAL A 192 -12.55 18.10 -4.18
C VAL A 192 -13.54 17.18 -4.87
N THR A 193 -14.07 17.59 -6.00
CA THR A 193 -14.87 16.74 -6.88
C THR A 193 -14.00 16.23 -8.01
N LEU A 194 -13.88 14.92 -8.12
CA LEU A 194 -13.19 14.23 -9.20
C LEU A 194 -14.19 13.70 -10.23
N SER A 195 -13.79 13.72 -11.51
CA SER A 195 -14.50 12.97 -12.55
C SER A 195 -14.40 11.48 -12.28
N PHE A 196 -15.20 10.67 -12.96
CA PHE A 196 -15.09 9.21 -12.91
C PHE A 196 -13.70 8.70 -13.38
N GLU A 197 -12.94 9.48 -14.13
CA GLU A 197 -11.57 9.20 -14.57
C GLU A 197 -10.51 9.66 -13.56
N GLY A 198 -10.89 10.44 -12.53
CA GLY A 198 -10.00 10.96 -11.50
C GLY A 198 -9.43 12.35 -11.78
N THR A 199 -9.93 13.04 -12.80
CA THR A 199 -9.55 14.43 -13.07
C THR A 199 -10.26 15.37 -12.10
N VAL A 200 -9.55 16.36 -11.54
CA VAL A 200 -10.13 17.37 -10.65
C VAL A 200 -11.07 18.27 -11.46
N LEU A 201 -12.35 18.29 -11.09
CA LEU A 201 -13.37 19.14 -11.71
C LEU A 201 -13.64 20.40 -10.89
N LYS A 202 -13.61 20.31 -9.56
CA LYS A 202 -13.91 21.40 -8.65
C LYS A 202 -13.15 21.21 -7.34
N GLU A 203 -12.63 22.30 -6.81
CA GLU A 203 -12.03 22.36 -5.47
C GLU A 203 -12.69 23.51 -4.68
N GLU A 204 -13.11 23.23 -3.45
CA GLU A 204 -13.77 24.17 -2.56
C GLU A 204 -13.14 24.08 -1.16
N SER A 205 -12.91 25.23 -0.49
CA SER A 205 -12.61 25.21 0.93
C SER A 205 -13.91 25.09 1.73
N ILE A 206 -13.94 24.24 2.77
CA ILE A 206 -15.12 23.99 3.60
C ILE A 206 -15.53 25.26 4.35
N GLU A 207 -14.58 26.11 4.76
CA GLU A 207 -14.85 27.38 5.42
C GLU A 207 -15.66 28.37 4.56
N GLN A 208 -15.54 28.32 3.23
CA GLN A 208 -16.33 29.15 2.32
C GLN A 208 -17.75 28.61 2.14
N SER A 209 -17.93 27.27 2.18
CA SER A 209 -19.25 26.65 2.05
C SER A 209 -20.14 26.89 3.28
N GLU A 210 -19.56 26.98 4.49
CA GLU A 210 -20.29 27.31 5.71
C GLU A 210 -20.76 28.77 5.71
N LYS A 211 -19.93 29.70 5.23
CA LYS A 211 -20.30 31.14 5.10
C LYS A 211 -21.33 31.41 4.01
N GLU A 212 -21.35 30.61 2.95
CA GLU A 212 -22.37 30.68 1.91
C GLU A 212 -23.68 30.03 2.36
N SER A 213 -23.65 28.99 3.20
CA SER A 213 -24.85 28.38 3.78
C SER A 213 -25.52 29.30 4.83
N GLU A 214 -24.74 30.07 5.60
CA GLU A 214 -25.30 31.06 6.53
C GLU A 214 -26.00 32.24 5.81
N LYS A 215 -25.57 32.58 4.59
CA LYS A 215 -26.26 33.62 3.78
C LYS A 215 -27.51 33.14 3.06
N LYS A 216 -27.76 31.83 3.00
CA LYS A 216 -28.96 31.22 2.37
C LYS A 216 -30.05 30.80 3.34
N GLN A 217 -30.03 31.24 4.59
CA GLN A 217 -31.12 31.03 5.54
C GLN A 217 -32.30 31.98 5.24
N ILE A 218 -33.00 31.77 4.15
CA ILE A 218 -34.44 32.04 3.99
C ILE A 218 -34.96 31.04 2.98
N SER A 219 -35.17 29.80 3.39
CA SER A 219 -36.21 28.85 2.99
C SER A 219 -35.88 27.46 3.55
N ASP A 220 -36.73 27.04 4.43
CA ASP A 220 -36.84 25.77 5.10
C ASP A 220 -36.75 24.58 4.12
N GLN A 221 -35.55 23.95 4.06
CA GLN A 221 -35.34 22.54 3.74
C GLN A 221 -33.86 22.26 4.01
N SER A 222 -33.55 21.59 5.11
CA SER A 222 -32.24 21.05 5.44
C SER A 222 -31.79 20.12 4.30
N VAL A 223 -30.93 20.63 3.43
CA VAL A 223 -30.18 19.76 2.49
C VAL A 223 -29.25 18.93 3.35
N PRO A 224 -29.38 17.58 3.38
CA PRO A 224 -28.46 16.75 4.14
C PRO A 224 -27.06 17.02 3.59
N GLU A 225 -26.14 17.32 4.50
CA GLU A 225 -24.72 17.42 4.23
C GLU A 225 -24.33 16.23 3.37
N LYS A 226 -24.00 16.44 2.09
CA LYS A 226 -23.68 15.35 1.18
C LYS A 226 -22.44 14.67 1.73
N GLU A 227 -22.63 13.47 2.28
CA GLU A 227 -21.53 12.64 2.74
C GLU A 227 -20.53 12.48 1.59
N ALA A 228 -19.25 12.80 1.84
CA ALA A 228 -18.20 12.63 0.87
C ALA A 228 -18.04 11.13 0.53
N ASP A 229 -17.72 10.83 -0.72
CA ASP A 229 -17.44 9.44 -1.12
C ASP A 229 -16.14 8.94 -0.51
N ILE A 230 -15.16 9.84 -0.39
CA ILE A 230 -13.83 9.57 0.20
C ILE A 230 -13.54 10.63 1.24
N ILE A 231 -13.06 10.22 2.41
CA ILE A 231 -12.56 11.09 3.47
C ILE A 231 -11.09 10.77 3.67
N ILE A 232 -10.23 11.78 3.53
CA ILE A 232 -8.79 11.70 3.84
C ILE A 232 -8.57 12.43 5.16
N SER A 233 -8.31 11.68 6.24
CA SER A 233 -8.15 12.27 7.57
C SER A 233 -7.29 11.39 8.47
N PRO A 234 -6.35 11.95 9.25
CA PRO A 234 -5.65 11.23 10.31
C PRO A 234 -6.53 11.00 11.55
N PHE A 235 -7.67 11.68 11.64
CA PHE A 235 -8.58 11.60 12.79
C PHE A 235 -9.61 10.49 12.60
N ILE A 236 -9.98 9.84 13.71
CA ILE A 236 -10.98 8.77 13.74
C ILE A 236 -12.33 9.31 13.25
N GLN A 237 -12.93 8.62 12.29
CA GLN A 237 -14.19 8.98 11.66
C GLN A 237 -15.33 8.15 12.24
N ASP A 238 -15.75 8.47 13.46
CA ASP A 238 -16.87 7.78 14.10
C ASP A 238 -18.22 8.18 13.45
N GLY A 239 -19.00 7.19 13.06
CA GLY A 239 -20.39 7.37 12.61
C GLY A 239 -20.61 7.69 11.12
N LYS A 240 -19.59 7.97 10.33
CA LYS A 240 -19.74 8.18 8.87
C LYS A 240 -19.78 6.84 8.13
N LYS A 241 -20.91 6.11 8.29
CA LYS A 241 -21.18 4.88 7.54
C LYS A 241 -21.42 5.26 6.07
N GLY A 242 -20.45 4.92 5.21
CA GLY A 242 -20.69 5.08 3.79
C GLY A 242 -19.52 5.66 3.01
N SER A 243 -18.70 6.50 3.59
CA SER A 243 -17.52 7.05 2.94
C SER A 243 -16.35 6.08 3.00
N LEU A 244 -15.50 6.09 1.99
CA LEU A 244 -14.19 5.44 2.05
C LEU A 244 -13.27 6.31 2.92
N TRP A 245 -12.79 5.77 4.04
CA TRP A 245 -11.85 6.48 4.89
C TRP A 245 -10.41 6.06 4.57
N LEU A 246 -9.60 7.06 4.19
CA LEU A 246 -8.19 6.95 3.90
C LEU A 246 -7.39 7.71 4.97
N VAL A 247 -6.51 7.02 5.68
CA VAL A 247 -5.68 7.60 6.73
C VAL A 247 -4.31 7.96 6.16
N PRO A 248 -3.95 9.26 6.10
CA PRO A 248 -2.61 9.67 5.68
C PRO A 248 -1.60 9.35 6.79
N ARG A 249 -0.41 8.88 6.40
CA ARG A 249 0.72 8.68 7.32
C ARG A 249 1.46 10.00 7.49
N CYS A 250 1.02 10.84 8.44
CA CYS A 250 1.51 12.20 8.62
C CYS A 250 1.82 12.57 10.08
N ILE A 251 1.59 11.67 11.03
CA ILE A 251 1.82 11.94 12.47
C ILE A 251 3.19 11.42 12.89
N VAL A 252 4.01 12.34 13.39
CA VAL A 252 5.30 12.01 14.02
C VAL A 252 5.10 12.00 15.53
N VAL A 253 5.54 10.92 16.19
CA VAL A 253 5.44 10.75 17.64
C VAL A 253 6.80 10.96 18.28
N GLY A 254 6.97 12.06 19.00
CA GLY A 254 8.15 12.32 19.84
C GLY A 254 8.02 11.63 21.19
N VAL A 255 8.99 10.79 21.57
CA VAL A 255 8.95 10.03 22.83
C VAL A 255 10.14 10.36 23.71
N GLY A 256 9.85 10.89 24.91
CA GLY A 256 10.78 10.98 26.02
C GLY A 256 10.49 9.92 27.08
N CYS A 257 11.45 9.08 27.42
CA CYS A 257 11.28 8.04 28.44
C CYS A 257 12.54 7.87 29.31
N ARG A 258 12.41 7.23 30.47
CA ARG A 258 13.57 6.77 31.24
C ARG A 258 14.26 5.62 30.51
N ARG A 259 15.55 5.43 30.75
CA ARG A 259 16.31 4.31 30.18
C ARG A 259 15.72 2.96 30.62
N LYS A 260 15.80 1.96 29.74
CA LYS A 260 15.33 0.58 29.95
C LYS A 260 13.80 0.52 30.23
N LYS A 261 13.02 1.41 29.61
CA LYS A 261 11.57 1.36 29.68
C LYS A 261 11.07 0.25 28.76
N GLU A 262 10.15 -0.57 29.24
CA GLU A 262 9.55 -1.67 28.48
C GLU A 262 8.76 -1.14 27.26
N ALA A 263 8.95 -1.79 26.10
CA ALA A 263 8.27 -1.42 24.85
C ALA A 263 6.74 -1.45 24.99
N ALA A 264 6.20 -2.46 25.69
CA ALA A 264 4.75 -2.59 25.93
C ALA A 264 4.14 -1.34 26.58
N LEU A 265 4.84 -0.78 27.58
CA LEU A 265 4.34 0.41 28.29
C LEU A 265 4.48 1.69 27.45
N ILE A 266 5.55 1.81 26.65
CA ILE A 266 5.72 2.93 25.71
C ILE A 266 4.60 2.87 24.68
N LYS A 267 4.36 1.72 24.07
CA LYS A 267 3.31 1.48 23.09
C LYS A 267 1.92 1.79 23.63
N GLN A 268 1.61 1.31 24.84
CA GLN A 268 0.33 1.60 25.50
C GLN A 268 0.13 3.11 25.69
N THR A 269 1.16 3.82 26.19
CA THR A 269 1.10 5.27 26.38
C THR A 269 0.86 6.01 25.07
N ILE A 270 1.51 5.58 23.98
CA ILE A 270 1.31 6.16 22.63
C ILE A 270 -0.14 5.95 22.21
N PHE A 271 -0.68 4.72 22.32
CA PHE A 271 -2.07 4.43 21.93
C PHE A 271 -3.07 5.25 22.75
N GLU A 272 -2.88 5.39 24.05
CA GLU A 272 -3.75 6.19 24.90
C GLU A 272 -3.74 7.68 24.48
N ARG A 273 -2.57 8.22 24.12
CA ARG A 273 -2.45 9.61 23.67
C ARG A 273 -3.07 9.83 22.30
N LEU A 274 -2.84 8.93 21.36
CA LEU A 274 -3.48 8.97 20.04
C LEU A 274 -5.01 8.92 20.18
N ALA A 275 -5.53 8.00 21.00
CA ALA A 275 -6.96 7.85 21.24
C ALA A 275 -7.57 9.11 21.91
N GLN A 276 -6.90 9.69 22.91
CA GLN A 276 -7.34 10.96 23.55
C GLN A 276 -7.39 12.13 22.58
N SER A 277 -6.53 12.12 21.56
CA SER A 277 -6.49 13.14 20.49
C SER A 277 -7.38 12.80 19.30
N GLY A 278 -8.13 11.69 19.34
CA GLY A 278 -8.94 11.22 18.21
C GLY A 278 -8.13 10.82 16.99
N ILE A 279 -6.83 10.55 17.11
CA ILE A 279 -5.93 10.23 15.99
C ILE A 279 -5.90 8.72 15.75
N ALA A 280 -6.04 8.31 14.48
CA ALA A 280 -5.89 6.92 14.09
C ALA A 280 -4.43 6.46 14.23
N LYS A 281 -4.20 5.29 14.80
CA LYS A 281 -2.83 4.73 14.98
C LYS A 281 -2.09 4.56 13.66
N GLU A 282 -2.80 4.30 12.59
CA GLU A 282 -2.29 4.16 11.23
C GLU A 282 -1.74 5.47 10.65
N ALA A 283 -2.10 6.60 11.24
CA ALA A 283 -1.59 7.90 10.83
C ALA A 283 -0.12 8.13 11.27
N VAL A 284 0.37 7.33 12.21
CA VAL A 284 1.77 7.43 12.65
C VAL A 284 2.70 7.03 11.50
N CYS A 285 3.63 7.92 11.14
CA CYS A 285 4.63 7.69 10.11
C CYS A 285 6.04 7.52 10.68
N GLN A 286 6.30 8.01 11.90
CA GLN A 286 7.63 7.98 12.48
C GLN A 286 7.57 8.08 14.02
N ILE A 287 8.47 7.37 14.69
CA ILE A 287 8.73 7.56 16.13
C ILE A 287 10.08 8.23 16.27
N THR A 288 10.16 9.28 17.09
CA THR A 288 11.36 10.08 17.25
C THR A 288 11.76 10.24 18.71
N SER A 289 13.07 10.45 18.93
CA SER A 289 13.61 10.77 20.25
C SER A 289 14.91 11.60 20.14
N ILE A 290 15.51 11.90 21.29
CA ILE A 290 16.85 12.51 21.33
C ILE A 290 17.95 11.47 21.11
N ASP A 291 19.08 11.83 20.51
CA ASP A 291 20.21 10.94 20.19
C ASP A 291 20.77 10.15 21.38
N ARG A 292 20.64 10.68 22.60
CA ARG A 292 20.98 9.93 23.82
C ARG A 292 20.17 8.65 24.00
N LYS A 293 19.09 8.47 23.21
CA LYS A 293 18.14 7.32 23.23
C LYS A 293 18.23 6.45 22.00
N LYS A 294 19.19 6.67 21.10
CA LYS A 294 19.33 5.91 19.84
C LYS A 294 19.44 4.40 20.04
N ASP A 295 19.99 3.95 21.17
CA ASP A 295 20.20 2.53 21.52
C ASP A 295 19.12 2.01 22.50
N GLU A 296 18.02 2.72 22.71
CA GLU A 296 16.96 2.32 23.65
C GLU A 296 16.09 1.23 23.04
N ALA A 297 16.30 -0.02 23.48
CA ALA A 297 15.63 -1.20 22.93
C ALA A 297 14.08 -1.06 22.91
N GLY A 298 13.50 -0.49 23.99
CA GLY A 298 12.05 -0.30 24.07
C GLY A 298 11.49 0.66 23.00
N LEU A 299 12.26 1.68 22.58
CA LEU A 299 11.85 2.59 21.51
C LEU A 299 12.00 1.94 20.14
N ILE A 300 13.12 1.21 19.91
CA ILE A 300 13.37 0.49 18.66
C ILE A 300 12.28 -0.57 18.43
N GLU A 301 11.97 -1.37 19.45
CA GLU A 301 10.91 -2.39 19.41
C GLU A 301 9.54 -1.76 19.17
N THR A 302 9.23 -0.64 19.86
CA THR A 302 7.97 0.07 19.64
C THR A 302 7.85 0.57 18.20
N ALA A 303 8.91 1.14 17.61
CA ALA A 303 8.89 1.59 16.22
C ALA A 303 8.68 0.42 15.25
N ALA A 304 9.33 -0.72 15.50
CA ALA A 304 9.13 -1.95 14.73
C ALA A 304 7.66 -2.44 14.81
N ASP A 305 7.05 -2.42 16.00
CA ASP A 305 5.64 -2.79 16.21
C ASP A 305 4.65 -1.88 15.46
N PHE A 306 4.97 -0.58 15.34
CA PHE A 306 4.20 0.37 14.53
C PHE A 306 4.52 0.26 13.02
N ASN A 307 5.53 -0.53 12.66
CA ASN A 307 6.09 -0.62 11.30
C ASN A 307 6.46 0.77 10.74
N VAL A 308 7.21 1.53 11.55
CA VAL A 308 7.69 2.87 11.21
C VAL A 308 9.18 3.01 11.57
N GLU A 309 9.82 4.01 10.97
CA GLU A 309 11.21 4.33 11.26
C GLU A 309 11.37 4.93 12.67
N PHE A 310 12.45 4.54 13.36
CA PHE A 310 12.90 5.21 14.58
C PHE A 310 14.04 6.19 14.23
N VAL A 311 13.78 7.48 14.42
CA VAL A 311 14.71 8.55 14.09
C VAL A 311 15.08 9.33 15.35
N THR A 312 16.38 9.66 15.49
CA THR A 312 16.83 10.49 16.61
C THR A 312 17.45 11.80 16.12
N PHE A 313 17.35 12.83 16.97
CA PHE A 313 17.85 14.15 16.69
C PHE A 313 18.84 14.59 17.79
N THR A 314 19.90 15.33 17.39
CA THR A 314 20.85 15.89 18.34
C THR A 314 20.19 16.97 19.18
N GLU A 315 20.73 17.19 20.38
CA GLU A 315 20.24 18.22 21.31
C GLU A 315 20.28 19.62 20.67
N GLU A 316 21.34 19.90 19.89
CA GLU A 316 21.52 21.19 19.21
C GLU A 316 20.40 21.42 18.19
N LYS A 317 20.02 20.39 17.39
CA LYS A 317 18.92 20.50 16.44
C LYS A 317 17.58 20.73 17.14
N LEU A 318 17.34 20.02 18.25
CA LEU A 318 16.10 20.17 19.01
C LEU A 318 15.97 21.55 19.64
N ARG A 319 17.07 22.14 20.13
CA ARG A 319 17.07 23.50 20.70
C ARG A 319 16.83 24.60 19.66
N GLN A 320 17.07 24.33 18.37
CA GLN A 320 16.83 25.28 17.28
C GLN A 320 15.40 25.30 16.78
N VAL A 321 14.56 24.37 17.20
CA VAL A 321 13.15 24.31 16.77
C VAL A 321 12.38 25.48 17.37
N PRO A 322 11.78 26.36 16.56
CA PRO A 322 11.00 27.47 17.07
C PRO A 322 9.70 26.97 17.70
N GLY A 323 9.31 27.51 18.83
CA GLY A 323 8.06 27.18 19.50
C GLY A 323 8.11 27.39 21.00
N ASN A 324 6.95 27.38 21.64
CA ASN A 324 6.83 27.39 23.09
C ASN A 324 6.76 25.96 23.61
N PHE A 325 7.88 25.46 24.15
CA PHE A 325 7.96 24.14 24.73
C PHE A 325 7.98 24.24 26.26
N SER A 326 7.25 23.34 26.94
CA SER A 326 7.34 23.23 28.41
C SER A 326 8.74 22.68 28.75
N SER A 327 9.51 23.45 29.51
CA SER A 327 10.76 22.99 30.11
C SER A 327 10.48 22.19 31.38
N SER A 328 11.25 21.14 31.64
CA SER A 328 11.27 20.46 32.91
C SER A 328 12.70 20.50 33.47
N ALA A 329 12.85 20.54 34.80
CA ALA A 329 14.14 20.51 35.49
C ALA A 329 15.05 19.30 35.13
N PHE A 330 14.57 18.40 34.29
CA PHE A 330 15.33 17.26 33.71
C PHE A 330 15.95 17.57 32.33
N VAL A 331 15.62 18.71 31.74
CA VAL A 331 16.05 19.11 30.39
C VAL A 331 17.11 20.21 30.45
N GLU A 332 17.35 20.80 31.60
CA GLU A 332 18.51 21.62 31.91
C GLU A 332 19.70 20.73 32.34
#